data_fa4e0bfe5be7dc332a7b38d5dab805d0
#
_entry.id   fa4e0bfe5be7dc332a7b38d5dab805d0
#
_cell.length_a   1.000
_cell.length_b   1.000
_cell.length_c   1.000
_cell.angle_alpha   90.00
_cell.angle_beta   90.00
_cell.angle_gamma   90.00
#
_symmetry.space_group_name_H-M   'P 1'
#
loop_
_entity.id
_entity.type
_entity.pdbx_description
1 polymer ?
#
loop_
_entity_poly.entity_id
_entity_poly.type
_entity_poly.pdbx_seq_one_letter_code
_entity_poly.pdbx_strand_id
1 'polypeptide(L)'
;MIRTENLRKIYRMGTVEVRALDGVDIHIAKGEFIGIMGPSGSGKSTLLHMLGLLDTPTEGSIFIDGIEVGRLTDYEKTMFRLYKLGYVFQDYALVPELTVMENVALPAMLRADISEKQYKAATVDILSKIGLCDRRGHLQGELSGGQQQRVAIARAIVNKPDILFADEPCANLDTENSRMVLNLFREINKEMQQTIVMVSHEEWHNEYFDRIIRLRDGKIVNGTG
;
A
#
# COMPACT_ATOMS: atom_id res chain seq x y z
N MET A 1 15.44 3.06 -4.09
CA MET A 1 14.00 3.36 -4.10
C MET A 1 13.57 3.93 -2.77
N ILE A 2 13.42 3.13 -1.69
CA ILE A 2 13.07 3.62 -0.35
C ILE A 2 14.24 3.40 0.60
N ARG A 3 14.54 4.38 1.46
CA ARG A 3 15.55 4.27 2.52
C ARG A 3 15.06 5.03 3.76
N THR A 4 15.24 4.45 4.94
CA THR A 4 15.01 5.14 6.21
C THR A 4 16.29 5.21 7.02
N GLU A 5 16.43 6.26 7.82
CA GLU A 5 17.54 6.50 8.72
C GLU A 5 17.03 6.78 10.11
N ASN A 6 17.33 5.89 11.07
CA ASN A 6 16.98 5.99 12.49
C ASN A 6 15.51 6.37 12.71
N LEU A 7 14.59 5.76 11.93
CA LEU A 7 13.18 6.13 11.92
C LEU A 7 12.52 5.77 13.24
N ARG A 8 11.89 6.76 13.89
CA ARG A 8 11.17 6.60 15.16
C ARG A 8 9.77 7.17 15.09
N LYS A 9 8.85 6.48 15.75
CA LYS A 9 7.50 6.97 15.99
C LYS A 9 7.07 6.71 17.41
N ILE A 10 6.77 7.80 18.12
CA ILE A 10 6.30 7.77 19.51
C ILE A 10 4.90 8.39 19.54
N TYR A 11 3.91 7.60 19.96
CA TYR A 11 2.57 8.11 20.23
C TYR A 11 2.45 8.47 21.72
N ARG A 12 1.89 9.64 22.00
CA ARG A 12 1.63 10.12 23.37
C ARG A 12 0.14 10.10 23.67
N MET A 13 -0.25 9.32 24.64
CA MET A 13 -1.63 9.21 25.12
C MET A 13 -1.66 9.63 26.61
N GLY A 14 -1.86 10.92 26.87
CA GLY A 14 -1.73 11.48 28.22
C GLY A 14 -0.30 11.32 28.74
N THR A 15 -0.13 10.56 29.83
CA THR A 15 1.18 10.28 30.44
C THR A 15 1.89 9.04 29.87
N VAL A 16 1.21 8.27 29.00
CA VAL A 16 1.77 7.05 28.44
C VAL A 16 2.41 7.35 27.10
N GLU A 17 3.68 6.94 26.94
CA GLU A 17 4.39 6.95 25.65
C GLU A 17 4.45 5.53 25.09
N VAL A 18 4.02 5.36 23.83
CA VAL A 18 4.14 4.11 23.07
C VAL A 18 5.14 4.33 21.95
N ARG A 19 6.27 3.65 22.01
CA ARG A 19 7.30 3.66 20.95
C ARG A 19 6.90 2.63 19.88
N ALA A 20 6.13 3.06 18.90
CA ALA A 20 5.69 2.20 17.82
C ALA A 20 6.82 1.83 16.84
N LEU A 21 7.80 2.74 16.64
CA LEU A 21 9.05 2.49 15.93
C LEU A 21 10.21 3.07 16.75
N ASP A 22 11.32 2.33 16.86
CA ASP A 22 12.48 2.71 17.66
C ASP A 22 13.81 2.45 16.92
N GLY A 23 14.14 3.34 15.98
CA GLY A 23 15.38 3.31 15.23
C GLY A 23 15.36 2.27 14.09
N VAL A 24 14.40 2.41 13.17
CA VAL A 24 14.21 1.51 12.03
C VAL A 24 15.01 2.01 10.82
N ASP A 25 16.00 1.23 10.39
CA ASP A 25 16.80 1.46 9.19
C ASP A 25 16.48 0.38 8.15
N ILE A 26 15.92 0.77 7.00
CA ILE A 26 15.63 -0.13 5.89
C ILE A 26 16.10 0.45 4.57
N HIS A 27 16.35 -0.45 3.64
CA HIS A 27 16.57 -0.13 2.23
C HIS A 27 15.72 -1.08 1.38
N ILE A 28 14.90 -0.53 0.47
CA ILE A 28 14.07 -1.28 -0.47
C ILE A 28 14.47 -0.85 -1.88
N ALA A 29 14.83 -1.83 -2.71
CA ALA A 29 15.21 -1.60 -4.09
C ALA A 29 13.98 -1.35 -4.99
N LYS A 30 14.20 -0.76 -6.16
CA LYS A 30 13.14 -0.59 -7.15
C LYS A 30 12.72 -1.96 -7.71
N GLY A 31 11.40 -2.17 -7.82
CA GLY A 31 10.83 -3.42 -8.32
C GLY A 31 10.82 -4.57 -7.31
N GLU A 32 11.29 -4.35 -6.08
CA GLU A 32 11.30 -5.36 -5.02
C GLU A 32 9.90 -5.54 -4.42
N PHE A 33 9.47 -6.78 -4.18
CA PHE A 33 8.25 -7.10 -3.44
C PHE A 33 8.60 -7.54 -2.03
N ILE A 34 8.41 -6.64 -1.06
CA ILE A 34 8.80 -6.81 0.35
C ILE A 34 7.60 -7.17 1.21
N GLY A 35 7.76 -8.19 2.07
CA GLY A 35 6.88 -8.47 3.18
C GLY A 35 7.37 -7.84 4.49
N ILE A 36 6.54 -7.06 5.19
CA ILE A 36 6.78 -6.63 6.58
C ILE A 36 5.99 -7.56 7.48
N MET A 37 6.70 -8.39 8.25
CA MET A 37 6.14 -9.45 9.08
C MET A 37 6.41 -9.17 10.56
N GLY A 38 5.58 -9.74 11.44
CA GLY A 38 5.75 -9.66 12.89
C GLY A 38 4.43 -9.76 13.64
N PRO A 39 4.47 -9.93 14.98
CA PRO A 39 3.27 -10.05 15.79
C PRO A 39 2.41 -8.78 15.76
N SER A 40 1.15 -8.90 16.21
CA SER A 40 0.28 -7.73 16.40
C SER A 40 0.93 -6.73 17.34
N GLY A 41 0.79 -5.43 17.04
CA GLY A 41 1.40 -4.35 17.83
C GLY A 41 2.91 -4.15 17.65
N SER A 42 3.58 -4.89 16.75
CA SER A 42 5.03 -4.73 16.54
C SER A 42 5.45 -3.46 15.78
N GLY A 43 4.50 -2.68 15.26
CA GLY A 43 4.76 -1.43 14.53
C GLY A 43 4.67 -1.54 13.00
N LYS A 44 4.21 -2.67 12.44
CA LYS A 44 4.15 -2.91 10.97
C LYS A 44 3.33 -1.85 10.21
N SER A 45 2.06 -1.67 10.59
CA SER A 45 1.19 -0.67 9.95
C SER A 45 1.71 0.75 10.19
N THR A 46 2.30 1.02 11.38
CA THR A 46 2.96 2.30 11.63
C THR A 46 4.10 2.54 10.65
N LEU A 47 4.98 1.55 10.44
CA LEU A 47 6.06 1.67 9.45
C LEU A 47 5.49 1.90 8.04
N LEU A 48 4.48 1.13 7.64
CA LEU A 48 3.84 1.28 6.34
C LEU A 48 3.22 2.69 6.15
N HIS A 49 2.55 3.22 7.20
CA HIS A 49 1.97 4.57 7.17
C HIS A 49 3.03 5.67 7.06
N MET A 50 4.19 5.50 7.72
CA MET A 50 5.31 6.44 7.57
C MET A 50 5.84 6.44 6.14
N LEU A 51 6.11 5.24 5.57
CA LEU A 51 6.59 5.09 4.21
C LEU A 51 5.58 5.59 3.17
N GLY A 52 4.28 5.40 3.43
CA GLY A 52 3.17 5.86 2.58
C GLY A 52 2.80 7.33 2.75
N LEU A 53 3.51 8.09 3.59
CA LEU A 53 3.25 9.51 3.90
C LEU A 53 1.82 9.76 4.45
N LEU A 54 1.26 8.78 5.14
CA LEU A 54 -0.03 8.89 5.83
C LEU A 54 0.12 9.41 7.26
N ASP A 55 1.32 9.29 7.84
CA ASP A 55 1.68 9.85 9.14
C ASP A 55 3.12 10.40 9.06
N THR A 56 3.54 11.14 10.09
CA THR A 56 4.86 11.81 10.16
C THR A 56 5.71 11.15 11.25
N PRO A 57 7.00 10.85 10.99
CA PRO A 57 7.91 10.33 11.99
C PRO A 57 8.12 11.35 13.12
N THR A 58 8.40 10.84 14.34
CA THR A 58 8.81 11.68 15.48
C THR A 58 10.28 12.09 15.35
N GLU A 59 11.13 11.15 14.87
CA GLU A 59 12.55 11.36 14.61
C GLU A 59 12.99 10.49 13.41
N GLY A 60 14.16 10.84 12.86
CA GLY A 60 14.72 10.12 11.70
C GLY A 60 14.20 10.64 10.36
N SER A 61 14.66 10.04 9.29
CA SER A 61 14.38 10.49 7.92
C SER A 61 13.89 9.34 7.03
N ILE A 62 13.05 9.69 6.05
CA ILE A 62 12.58 8.79 4.99
C ILE A 62 12.98 9.42 3.66
N PHE A 63 13.62 8.60 2.83
CA PHE A 63 14.01 8.97 1.47
C PHE A 63 13.29 8.07 0.47
N ILE A 64 12.67 8.68 -0.54
CA ILE A 64 12.07 7.97 -1.68
C ILE A 64 12.67 8.55 -2.95
N ASP A 65 13.33 7.72 -3.76
CA ASP A 65 14.08 8.14 -4.95
C ASP A 65 15.07 9.29 -4.70
N GLY A 66 15.72 9.27 -3.53
CA GLY A 66 16.67 10.29 -3.12
C GLY A 66 16.05 11.57 -2.53
N ILE A 67 14.73 11.71 -2.57
CA ILE A 67 14.01 12.84 -1.99
C ILE A 67 13.74 12.57 -0.51
N GLU A 68 14.18 13.45 0.39
CA GLU A 68 13.82 13.40 1.81
C GLU A 68 12.37 13.88 1.99
N VAL A 69 11.43 12.92 2.03
CA VAL A 69 10.00 13.20 1.99
C VAL A 69 9.45 13.86 3.26
N GLY A 70 10.20 13.78 4.36
CA GLY A 70 9.87 14.50 5.60
C GLY A 70 9.91 16.01 5.47
N ARG A 71 10.73 16.54 4.54
CA ARG A 71 10.89 17.99 4.29
C ARG A 71 9.86 18.57 3.35
N LEU A 72 9.07 17.74 2.68
CA LEU A 72 8.02 18.18 1.78
C LEU A 72 6.91 18.89 2.56
N THR A 73 6.35 19.94 1.99
CA THR A 73 5.12 20.59 2.46
C THR A 73 3.93 19.61 2.35
N ASP A 74 2.83 19.90 3.03
CA ASP A 74 1.63 19.06 2.97
C ASP A 74 1.06 18.97 1.55
N TYR A 75 1.15 20.05 0.78
CA TYR A 75 0.77 20.05 -0.64
C TYR A 75 1.67 19.12 -1.46
N GLU A 76 2.99 19.22 -1.31
CA GLU A 76 3.95 18.36 -2.01
C GLU A 76 3.79 16.88 -1.63
N LYS A 77 3.56 16.58 -0.33
CA LYS A 77 3.23 15.22 0.12
C LYS A 77 1.95 14.70 -0.53
N THR A 78 0.92 15.55 -0.65
CA THR A 78 -0.34 15.17 -1.31
C THR A 78 -0.12 14.87 -2.80
N MET A 79 0.64 15.72 -3.49
CA MET A 79 0.99 15.48 -4.90
C MET A 79 1.88 14.23 -5.03
N PHE A 80 2.83 14.03 -4.11
CA PHE A 80 3.67 12.83 -4.10
C PHE A 80 2.84 11.56 -3.94
N ARG A 81 1.88 11.54 -3.00
CA ARG A 81 0.93 10.40 -2.87
C ARG A 81 0.14 10.18 -4.15
N LEU A 82 -0.41 11.23 -4.74
CA LEU A 82 -1.26 11.15 -5.93
C LEU A 82 -0.53 10.55 -7.14
N TYR A 83 0.73 10.93 -7.35
CA TYR A 83 1.48 10.58 -8.56
C TYR A 83 2.43 9.40 -8.39
N LYS A 84 2.92 9.14 -7.15
CA LYS A 84 4.01 8.21 -6.90
C LYS A 84 3.62 7.00 -6.04
N LEU A 85 2.57 7.12 -5.23
CA LEU A 85 2.20 6.10 -4.27
C LEU A 85 0.80 5.55 -4.53
N GLY A 86 0.64 4.23 -4.42
CA GLY A 86 -0.64 3.56 -4.32
C GLY A 86 -0.82 2.98 -2.93
N TYR A 87 -2.05 2.91 -2.43
CA TYR A 87 -2.31 2.37 -1.11
C TYR A 87 -3.54 1.45 -1.11
N VAL A 88 -3.37 0.24 -0.58
CA VAL A 88 -4.42 -0.76 -0.38
C VAL A 88 -4.61 -0.96 1.12
N PHE A 89 -5.80 -0.64 1.62
CA PHE A 89 -6.16 -0.71 3.04
C PHE A 89 -6.76 -2.08 3.39
N GLN A 90 -6.69 -2.44 4.66
CA GLN A 90 -7.21 -3.70 5.20
C GLN A 90 -8.73 -3.82 5.04
N ASP A 91 -9.47 -2.72 5.19
CA ASP A 91 -10.94 -2.62 5.13
C ASP A 91 -11.45 -2.19 3.75
N TYR A 92 -10.64 -2.38 2.70
CA TYR A 92 -10.90 -1.96 1.32
C TYR A 92 -11.00 -0.45 1.12
N ALA A 93 -11.56 0.30 2.08
CA ALA A 93 -11.81 1.74 2.07
C ALA A 93 -12.49 2.23 0.77
N LEU A 94 -13.43 1.45 0.23
CA LEU A 94 -14.25 1.85 -0.90
C LEU A 94 -15.30 2.86 -0.45
N VAL A 95 -15.67 3.78 -1.33
CA VAL A 95 -16.77 4.73 -1.12
C VAL A 95 -18.06 4.01 -1.48
N PRO A 96 -18.96 3.73 -0.50
CA PRO A 96 -20.13 2.85 -0.73
C PRO A 96 -21.14 3.38 -1.76
N GLU A 97 -21.22 4.71 -1.90
CA GLU A 97 -22.14 5.41 -2.80
C GLU A 97 -21.64 5.45 -4.24
N LEU A 98 -20.38 5.10 -4.48
CA LEU A 98 -19.77 5.08 -5.79
C LEU A 98 -19.76 3.67 -6.38
N THR A 99 -19.96 3.61 -7.69
CA THR A 99 -19.79 2.38 -8.46
C THR A 99 -18.34 1.89 -8.44
N VAL A 100 -18.11 0.65 -8.84
CA VAL A 100 -16.77 0.07 -9.04
C VAL A 100 -15.93 0.98 -9.95
N MET A 101 -16.50 1.42 -11.08
CA MET A 101 -15.79 2.29 -12.02
C MET A 101 -15.40 3.62 -11.39
N GLU A 102 -16.30 4.24 -10.65
CA GLU A 102 -16.04 5.52 -9.98
C GLU A 102 -15.02 5.39 -8.86
N ASN A 103 -15.13 4.34 -8.02
CA ASN A 103 -14.12 4.06 -6.99
C ASN A 103 -12.71 3.93 -7.57
N VAL A 104 -12.55 3.16 -8.66
CA VAL A 104 -11.24 2.99 -9.31
C VAL A 104 -10.76 4.29 -9.95
N ALA A 105 -11.66 5.07 -10.55
CA ALA A 105 -11.31 6.33 -11.23
C ALA A 105 -10.90 7.46 -10.27
N LEU A 106 -11.34 7.44 -8.99
CA LEU A 106 -11.15 8.53 -8.03
C LEU A 106 -9.75 9.15 -8.02
N PRO A 107 -8.65 8.39 -7.86
CA PRO A 107 -7.32 9.00 -7.85
C PRO A 107 -6.93 9.62 -9.21
N ALA A 108 -7.39 9.03 -10.30
CA ALA A 108 -7.08 9.53 -11.64
C ALA A 108 -7.85 10.82 -11.97
N MET A 109 -9.07 10.99 -11.44
CA MET A 109 -9.85 12.21 -11.59
C MET A 109 -9.21 13.44 -10.92
N LEU A 110 -8.37 13.22 -9.91
CA LEU A 110 -7.65 14.30 -9.20
C LEU A 110 -6.39 14.77 -9.94
N ARG A 111 -5.99 14.10 -11.01
CA ARG A 111 -4.83 14.46 -11.81
C ARG A 111 -5.17 15.57 -12.78
N ALA A 112 -4.37 16.67 -12.76
CA ALA A 112 -4.56 17.80 -13.67
C ALA A 112 -3.96 17.57 -15.06
N ASP A 113 -3.10 16.55 -15.22
CA ASP A 113 -2.33 16.26 -16.44
C ASP A 113 -2.98 15.25 -17.39
N ILE A 114 -4.17 14.71 -17.02
CA ILE A 114 -4.92 13.77 -17.86
C ILE A 114 -6.36 14.21 -18.05
N SER A 115 -6.90 13.95 -19.25
CA SER A 115 -8.29 14.25 -19.59
C SER A 115 -9.25 13.17 -19.07
N GLU A 116 -10.55 13.52 -19.01
CA GLU A 116 -11.62 12.58 -18.65
C GLU A 116 -11.61 11.31 -19.52
N LYS A 117 -11.38 11.46 -20.82
CA LYS A 117 -11.27 10.33 -21.75
C LYS A 117 -10.13 9.40 -21.39
N GLN A 118 -8.98 9.96 -20.96
CA GLN A 118 -7.79 9.19 -20.61
C GLN A 118 -7.99 8.41 -19.31
N TYR A 119 -8.50 9.05 -18.23
CA TYR A 119 -8.70 8.32 -16.98
C TYR A 119 -9.80 7.26 -17.09
N LYS A 120 -10.89 7.51 -17.84
CA LYS A 120 -11.91 6.50 -18.10
C LYS A 120 -11.35 5.30 -18.85
N ALA A 121 -10.52 5.53 -19.86
CA ALA A 121 -9.86 4.45 -20.60
C ALA A 121 -8.91 3.64 -19.70
N ALA A 122 -8.09 4.31 -18.89
CA ALA A 122 -7.19 3.64 -17.94
C ALA A 122 -7.97 2.81 -16.89
N THR A 123 -9.10 3.33 -16.40
CA THR A 123 -9.97 2.61 -15.47
C THR A 123 -10.54 1.33 -16.09
N VAL A 124 -11.03 1.41 -17.33
CA VAL A 124 -11.56 0.23 -18.04
C VAL A 124 -10.47 -0.81 -18.28
N ASP A 125 -9.26 -0.39 -18.68
CA ASP A 125 -8.12 -1.28 -18.89
C ASP A 125 -7.77 -2.06 -17.60
N ILE A 126 -7.70 -1.35 -16.47
CA ILE A 126 -7.41 -1.99 -15.18
C ILE A 126 -8.54 -2.92 -14.74
N LEU A 127 -9.80 -2.51 -14.88
CA LEU A 127 -10.94 -3.37 -14.56
C LEU A 127 -10.96 -4.65 -15.40
N SER A 128 -10.50 -4.57 -16.65
CA SER A 128 -10.34 -5.75 -17.52
C SER A 128 -9.26 -6.69 -16.96
N LYS A 129 -8.10 -6.16 -16.56
CA LYS A 129 -6.98 -6.96 -16.02
C LYS A 129 -7.34 -7.68 -14.72
N ILE A 130 -8.16 -7.07 -13.87
CA ILE A 130 -8.60 -7.70 -12.62
C ILE A 130 -9.88 -8.53 -12.75
N GLY A 131 -10.44 -8.68 -13.99
CA GLY A 131 -11.62 -9.48 -14.28
C GLY A 131 -12.92 -8.93 -13.69
N LEU A 132 -13.09 -7.59 -13.65
CA LEU A 132 -14.28 -6.92 -13.08
C LEU A 132 -14.98 -5.96 -14.05
N CYS A 133 -14.74 -6.07 -15.37
CA CYS A 133 -15.40 -5.22 -16.36
C CYS A 133 -16.92 -5.32 -16.36
N ASP A 134 -17.46 -6.53 -16.15
CA ASP A 134 -18.90 -6.80 -16.04
C ASP A 134 -19.52 -6.27 -14.77
N ARG A 135 -18.72 -5.93 -13.77
CA ARG A 135 -19.13 -5.38 -12.47
C ARG A 135 -18.94 -3.87 -12.34
N ARG A 136 -18.50 -3.19 -13.40
CA ARG A 136 -18.14 -1.76 -13.36
C ARG A 136 -19.24 -0.81 -12.86
N GLY A 137 -20.52 -1.19 -13.04
CA GLY A 137 -21.68 -0.41 -12.58
C GLY A 137 -22.21 -0.82 -11.20
N HIS A 138 -21.63 -1.84 -10.55
CA HIS A 138 -22.07 -2.32 -9.24
C HIS A 138 -21.57 -1.40 -8.13
N LEU A 139 -22.32 -1.35 -7.03
CA LEU A 139 -21.93 -0.71 -5.77
C LEU A 139 -21.16 -1.70 -4.90
N GLN A 140 -20.45 -1.19 -3.88
CA GLN A 140 -19.66 -2.00 -2.95
C GLN A 140 -20.46 -3.17 -2.35
N GLY A 141 -21.70 -2.92 -1.91
CA GLY A 141 -22.53 -3.93 -1.25
C GLY A 141 -23.01 -5.08 -2.15
N GLU A 142 -22.79 -4.98 -3.47
CA GLU A 142 -23.13 -6.00 -4.46
C GLU A 142 -21.93 -6.91 -4.81
N LEU A 143 -20.78 -6.69 -4.14
CA LEU A 143 -19.52 -7.38 -4.40
C LEU A 143 -19.15 -8.31 -3.25
N SER A 144 -18.56 -9.46 -3.57
CA SER A 144 -17.88 -10.30 -2.56
C SER A 144 -16.65 -9.60 -2.00
N GLY A 145 -16.15 -10.02 -0.81
CA GLY A 145 -14.94 -9.46 -0.20
C GLY A 145 -13.72 -9.51 -1.13
N GLY A 146 -13.50 -10.63 -1.83
CA GLY A 146 -12.41 -10.74 -2.81
C GLY A 146 -12.59 -9.82 -4.03
N GLN A 147 -13.83 -9.53 -4.45
CA GLN A 147 -14.11 -8.54 -5.49
C GLN A 147 -13.84 -7.12 -4.99
N GLN A 148 -14.27 -6.78 -3.77
CA GLN A 148 -13.99 -5.48 -3.15
C GLN A 148 -12.49 -5.24 -3.03
N GLN A 149 -11.72 -6.24 -2.61
CA GLN A 149 -10.28 -6.16 -2.52
C GLN A 149 -9.63 -5.92 -3.88
N ARG A 150 -10.06 -6.63 -4.92
CA ARG A 150 -9.58 -6.37 -6.28
C ARG A 150 -9.90 -4.95 -6.76
N VAL A 151 -11.08 -4.40 -6.44
CA VAL A 151 -11.42 -2.99 -6.72
C VAL A 151 -10.48 -2.04 -5.97
N ALA A 152 -10.17 -2.29 -4.69
CA ALA A 152 -9.24 -1.48 -3.91
C ALA A 152 -7.82 -1.51 -4.51
N ILE A 153 -7.35 -2.66 -4.98
CA ILE A 153 -6.07 -2.79 -5.69
C ILE A 153 -6.11 -2.02 -7.01
N ALA A 154 -7.17 -2.16 -7.81
CA ALA A 154 -7.32 -1.43 -9.07
C ALA A 154 -7.28 0.09 -8.86
N ARG A 155 -7.97 0.60 -7.84
CA ARG A 155 -7.92 2.00 -7.44
C ARG A 155 -6.51 2.43 -7.08
N ALA A 156 -5.77 1.61 -6.35
CA ALA A 156 -4.43 1.94 -5.92
C ALA A 156 -3.42 2.04 -7.09
N ILE A 157 -3.65 1.29 -8.18
CA ILE A 157 -2.71 1.24 -9.31
C ILE A 157 -3.14 2.05 -10.54
N VAL A 158 -4.34 2.66 -10.54
CA VAL A 158 -4.88 3.37 -11.73
C VAL A 158 -3.96 4.50 -12.23
N ASN A 159 -3.26 5.18 -11.31
CA ASN A 159 -2.29 6.22 -11.63
C ASN A 159 -0.89 5.69 -11.98
N LYS A 160 -0.70 4.38 -12.04
CA LYS A 160 0.61 3.73 -12.26
C LYS A 160 1.67 4.24 -11.28
N PRO A 161 1.44 4.13 -9.96
CA PRO A 161 2.38 4.64 -8.96
C PRO A 161 3.73 3.93 -9.05
N ASP A 162 4.78 4.52 -8.52
CA ASP A 162 6.11 3.89 -8.46
C ASP A 162 6.18 2.85 -7.31
N ILE A 163 5.39 3.07 -6.25
CA ILE A 163 5.34 2.20 -5.06
C ILE A 163 3.89 1.89 -4.71
N LEU A 164 3.60 0.61 -4.42
CA LEU A 164 2.32 0.14 -3.91
C LEU A 164 2.48 -0.35 -2.48
N PHE A 165 1.79 0.29 -1.55
CA PHE A 165 1.68 -0.13 -0.16
C PHE A 165 0.41 -0.95 0.06
N ALA A 166 0.49 -2.03 0.84
CA ALA A 166 -0.65 -2.87 1.16
C ALA A 166 -0.64 -3.24 2.66
N ASP A 167 -1.65 -2.80 3.38
CA ASP A 167 -1.79 -3.07 4.81
C ASP A 167 -2.75 -4.25 5.01
N GLU A 168 -2.21 -5.41 5.33
CA GLU A 168 -2.94 -6.67 5.56
C GLU A 168 -4.04 -6.95 4.52
N PRO A 169 -3.75 -6.94 3.21
CA PRO A 169 -4.77 -6.95 2.15
C PRO A 169 -5.59 -8.25 2.06
N CYS A 170 -5.21 -9.28 2.81
CA CYS A 170 -5.89 -10.58 2.84
C CYS A 170 -6.62 -10.86 4.17
N ALA A 171 -6.58 -9.95 5.16
CA ALA A 171 -7.09 -10.20 6.50
C ALA A 171 -8.58 -10.58 6.59
N ASN A 172 -9.39 -10.10 5.64
CA ASN A 172 -10.84 -10.34 5.60
C ASN A 172 -11.26 -11.32 4.49
N LEU A 173 -10.33 -12.14 4.00
CA LEU A 173 -10.54 -13.06 2.89
C LEU A 173 -10.33 -14.52 3.33
N ASP A 174 -11.04 -15.44 2.69
CA ASP A 174 -10.73 -16.85 2.77
C ASP A 174 -9.40 -17.17 2.05
N THR A 175 -8.88 -18.38 2.24
CA THR A 175 -7.59 -18.78 1.66
C THR A 175 -7.56 -18.73 0.13
N GLU A 176 -8.66 -19.07 -0.55
CA GLU A 176 -8.73 -19.07 -2.02
C GLU A 176 -8.67 -17.64 -2.55
N ASN A 177 -9.51 -16.75 -2.02
CA ASN A 177 -9.49 -15.33 -2.38
C ASN A 177 -8.14 -14.66 -2.02
N SER A 178 -7.53 -15.03 -0.87
CA SER A 178 -6.20 -14.55 -0.48
C SER A 178 -5.14 -14.93 -1.51
N ARG A 179 -5.13 -16.19 -1.99
CA ARG A 179 -4.22 -16.64 -3.05
C ARG A 179 -4.42 -15.87 -4.36
N MET A 180 -5.68 -15.63 -4.76
CA MET A 180 -5.97 -14.81 -5.95
C MET A 180 -5.44 -13.39 -5.82
N VAL A 181 -5.62 -12.76 -4.65
CA VAL A 181 -5.13 -11.41 -4.36
C VAL A 181 -3.59 -11.35 -4.36
N LEU A 182 -2.92 -12.31 -3.72
CA LEU A 182 -1.45 -12.37 -3.71
C LEU A 182 -0.85 -12.62 -5.10
N ASN A 183 -1.47 -13.51 -5.89
CA ASN A 183 -1.08 -13.71 -7.28
C ASN A 183 -1.22 -12.41 -8.10
N LEU A 184 -2.32 -11.67 -7.91
CA LEU A 184 -2.50 -10.38 -8.56
C LEU A 184 -1.40 -9.38 -8.18
N PHE A 185 -1.01 -9.29 -6.89
CA PHE A 185 0.14 -8.46 -6.48
C PHE A 185 1.43 -8.92 -7.17
N ARG A 186 1.66 -10.24 -7.29
CA ARG A 186 2.86 -10.77 -7.94
C ARG A 186 2.88 -10.48 -9.44
N GLU A 187 1.73 -10.55 -10.12
CA GLU A 187 1.57 -10.15 -11.52
C GLU A 187 1.87 -8.66 -11.70
N ILE A 188 1.26 -7.78 -10.88
CA ILE A 188 1.52 -6.34 -10.88
C ILE A 188 3.02 -6.06 -10.69
N ASN A 189 3.66 -6.70 -9.70
CA ASN A 189 5.09 -6.54 -9.46
C ASN A 189 5.94 -6.89 -10.69
N LYS A 190 5.67 -8.05 -11.31
CA LYS A 190 6.46 -8.55 -12.45
C LYS A 190 6.21 -7.77 -13.74
N GLU A 191 4.94 -7.55 -14.09
CA GLU A 191 4.57 -6.94 -15.37
C GLU A 191 4.82 -5.43 -15.40
N MET A 192 4.57 -4.76 -14.27
CA MET A 192 4.71 -3.30 -14.16
C MET A 192 6.03 -2.87 -13.53
N GLN A 193 6.89 -3.81 -13.12
CA GLN A 193 8.13 -3.54 -12.34
C GLN A 193 7.83 -2.70 -11.09
N GLN A 194 6.66 -2.95 -10.49
CA GLN A 194 6.13 -2.20 -9.36
C GLN A 194 6.91 -2.55 -8.09
N THR A 195 7.38 -1.56 -7.35
CA THR A 195 7.85 -1.80 -5.97
C THR A 195 6.65 -2.00 -5.06
N ILE A 196 6.61 -3.10 -4.32
CA ILE A 196 5.49 -3.42 -3.44
C ILE A 196 6.00 -3.62 -2.01
N VAL A 197 5.32 -2.97 -1.06
CA VAL A 197 5.58 -3.15 0.38
C VAL A 197 4.26 -3.58 1.03
N MET A 198 4.22 -4.82 1.50
CA MET A 198 3.02 -5.43 2.06
C MET A 198 3.23 -5.80 3.52
N VAL A 199 2.30 -5.40 4.38
CA VAL A 199 2.21 -5.91 5.76
C VAL A 199 1.40 -7.20 5.74
N SER A 200 1.89 -8.22 6.42
CA SER A 200 1.16 -9.46 6.68
C SER A 200 1.56 -10.06 8.04
N HIS A 201 0.71 -10.94 8.57
CA HIS A 201 1.00 -11.77 9.73
C HIS A 201 0.91 -13.28 9.41
N GLU A 202 0.54 -13.65 8.19
CA GLU A 202 0.38 -15.02 7.74
C GLU A 202 1.69 -15.56 7.15
N GLU A 203 2.32 -16.55 7.80
CA GLU A 203 3.63 -17.08 7.37
C GLU A 203 3.62 -17.69 5.96
N TRP A 204 2.49 -18.23 5.49
CA TRP A 204 2.41 -18.78 4.14
C TRP A 204 2.45 -17.71 3.02
N HIS A 205 2.26 -16.42 3.36
CA HIS A 205 2.47 -15.32 2.41
C HIS A 205 3.94 -15.13 2.03
N ASN A 206 4.88 -15.71 2.80
CA ASN A 206 6.32 -15.55 2.58
C ASN A 206 6.77 -15.99 1.18
N GLU A 207 6.07 -16.97 0.58
CA GLU A 207 6.38 -17.47 -0.77
C GLU A 207 6.19 -16.43 -1.89
N TYR A 208 5.44 -15.35 -1.60
CA TYR A 208 5.16 -14.27 -2.54
C TYR A 208 6.18 -13.13 -2.49
N PHE A 209 6.99 -13.05 -1.43
CA PHE A 209 7.93 -11.94 -1.23
C PHE A 209 9.32 -12.27 -1.76
N ASP A 210 10.00 -11.27 -2.30
CA ASP A 210 11.42 -11.40 -2.66
C ASP A 210 12.30 -11.35 -1.41
N ARG A 211 11.84 -10.59 -0.37
CA ARG A 211 12.50 -10.45 0.93
C ARG A 211 11.51 -10.10 2.01
N ILE A 212 11.82 -10.49 3.25
CA ILE A 212 11.01 -10.25 4.43
C ILE A 212 11.77 -9.37 5.41
N ILE A 213 11.09 -8.32 5.91
CA ILE A 213 11.53 -7.50 7.02
C ILE A 213 10.72 -7.91 8.24
N ARG A 214 11.38 -8.45 9.28
CA ARG A 214 10.72 -8.84 10.51
C ARG A 214 10.78 -7.73 11.54
N LEU A 215 9.63 -7.31 12.03
CA LEU A 215 9.48 -6.27 13.04
C LEU A 215 9.02 -6.86 14.38
N ARG A 216 9.66 -6.44 15.46
CA ARG A 216 9.27 -6.79 16.82
C ARG A 216 9.54 -5.61 17.76
N ASP A 217 8.54 -5.21 18.54
CA ASP A 217 8.62 -4.12 19.52
C ASP A 217 9.22 -2.83 18.92
N GLY A 218 8.77 -2.47 17.70
CA GLY A 218 9.20 -1.27 16.97
C GLY A 218 10.61 -1.36 16.36
N LYS A 219 11.28 -2.51 16.40
CA LYS A 219 12.64 -2.71 15.87
C LYS A 219 12.69 -3.82 14.83
N ILE A 220 13.64 -3.68 13.89
CA ILE A 220 13.96 -4.78 12.99
C ILE A 220 14.68 -5.87 13.77
N VAL A 221 14.16 -7.08 13.71
CA VAL A 221 14.85 -8.26 14.20
C VAL A 221 15.48 -8.96 12.99
N ASN A 222 16.82 -9.09 12.99
CA ASN A 222 17.56 -9.83 11.99
C ASN A 222 17.12 -11.29 12.04
N GLY A 223 16.18 -11.65 11.20
CA GLY A 223 15.93 -13.02 10.81
C GLY A 223 16.65 -13.18 9.49
N THR A 224 17.57 -14.14 9.42
CA THR A 224 18.25 -14.59 8.21
C THR A 224 17.28 -14.61 7.04
N GLY A 225 17.66 -13.89 5.97
CA GLY A 225 16.99 -13.88 4.67
C GLY A 225 16.94 -15.27 4.04
#